data_37eb5a08ef311e05a36dd0432ed66e9d
#
_entry.id   37eb5a08ef311e05a36dd0432ed66e9d
#
_cell.length_a   1.000
_cell.length_b   1.000
_cell.length_c   1.000
_cell.angle_alpha   90.00
_cell.angle_beta   90.00
_cell.angle_gamma   90.00
#
_symmetry.space_group_name_H-M   'P 1'
#
loop_
_entity.id
_entity.type
_entity.pdbx_description
1 polymer ?
#
loop_
_entity_poly.entity_id
_entity_poly.type
_entity_poly.pdbx_seq_one_letter_code
_entity_poly.pdbx_strand_id
1 'polypeptide(L)'
;VIYDRANSSFYSLKIDEIPEEVYSATKCFHTSGITLALNPQVRETAIEMIKRFKAAGTLVSFDVNFRGNLWTGAEAKECIERILPYVDIFFYSEDTARLTFLKTGTAREKMKSFAQEYPISIVAATQRIVHSPKRHTFGSVMYDAARDEYYEEEPYRDIEVVDRIGSGDAYISGALYGLLSSGGDCAKAVEYGNATSAVKNTIPGDLPSSNLEEIETIIKAHKSTGPQLEMAR
;
A
#
# COMPACT_ATOMS: atom_id res chain seq x y z
N VAL A 1 20.01 -3.10 -5.78
CA VAL A 1 19.75 -1.73 -5.28
C VAL A 1 20.44 -1.57 -3.95
N ILE A 2 21.21 -0.50 -3.79
CA ILE A 2 21.84 -0.11 -2.53
C ILE A 2 21.03 1.06 -1.96
N TYR A 3 20.51 0.90 -0.75
CA TYR A 3 19.78 1.96 -0.06
C TYR A 3 20.72 2.67 0.92
N ASP A 4 21.04 3.93 0.67
CA ASP A 4 21.72 4.79 1.63
C ASP A 4 20.67 5.52 2.48
N ARG A 5 20.44 5.01 3.69
CA ARG A 5 19.46 5.57 4.64
C ARG A 5 20.11 6.32 5.78
N ALA A 6 21.33 5.92 6.16
CA ALA A 6 22.07 6.55 7.24
C ALA A 6 22.45 7.99 6.85
N ASN A 7 22.43 8.91 7.83
CA ASN A 7 22.76 10.32 7.66
C ASN A 7 21.85 11.13 6.71
N SER A 8 20.69 10.60 6.32
CA SER A 8 19.68 11.41 5.64
C SER A 8 18.98 12.35 6.63
N SER A 9 18.44 13.49 6.15
CA SER A 9 17.65 14.41 6.98
C SER A 9 16.46 13.70 7.63
N PHE A 10 15.84 12.77 6.92
CA PHE A 10 14.74 11.98 7.44
C PHE A 10 15.13 11.07 8.62
N TYR A 11 16.39 10.62 8.67
CA TYR A 11 16.91 9.77 9.74
C TYR A 11 17.01 10.50 11.11
N SER A 12 16.97 11.83 11.10
CA SER A 12 17.01 12.69 12.29
C SER A 12 15.70 13.44 12.57
N LEU A 13 14.62 13.14 11.82
CA LEU A 13 13.32 13.81 11.94
C LEU A 13 12.78 13.77 13.38
N LYS A 14 12.32 14.91 13.86
CA LYS A 14 11.71 15.09 15.20
C LYS A 14 10.27 15.56 15.08
N ILE A 15 9.49 15.27 16.11
CA ILE A 15 8.07 15.63 16.13
C ILE A 15 7.82 17.15 16.19
N ASP A 16 8.71 17.88 16.83
CA ASP A 16 8.66 19.34 16.95
C ASP A 16 9.02 20.10 15.67
N GLU A 17 9.56 19.38 14.67
CA GLU A 17 9.80 19.92 13.33
C GLU A 17 8.55 19.88 12.43
N ILE A 18 7.47 19.22 12.88
CA ILE A 18 6.22 19.09 12.12
C ILE A 18 5.24 20.17 12.61
N PRO A 19 4.87 21.14 11.75
CA PRO A 19 3.90 22.19 12.11
C PRO A 19 2.55 21.58 12.48
N GLU A 20 1.90 22.11 13.53
CA GLU A 20 0.66 21.57 14.07
C GLU A 20 -0.49 21.59 13.05
N GLU A 21 -0.53 22.61 12.19
CA GLU A 21 -1.53 22.76 11.13
C GLU A 21 -1.52 21.63 10.10
N VAL A 22 -0.40 20.92 9.93
CA VAL A 22 -0.28 19.81 8.96
C VAL A 22 -1.23 18.66 9.32
N TYR A 23 -1.46 18.43 10.63
CA TYR A 23 -2.26 17.29 11.07
C TYR A 23 -3.73 17.36 10.64
N SER A 24 -4.29 18.54 10.46
CA SER A 24 -5.67 18.77 10.01
C SER A 24 -5.78 19.24 8.55
N ALA A 25 -4.68 19.58 7.90
CA ALA A 25 -4.66 20.14 6.54
C ALA A 25 -4.78 19.10 5.44
N THR A 26 -4.78 17.79 5.76
CA THR A 26 -4.80 16.71 4.79
C THR A 26 -5.96 15.74 5.01
N LYS A 27 -6.40 15.06 3.94
CA LYS A 27 -7.44 14.03 4.02
C LYS A 27 -6.90 12.68 4.49
N CYS A 28 -5.64 12.39 4.17
CA CYS A 28 -5.02 11.11 4.48
C CYS A 28 -3.52 11.29 4.75
N PHE A 29 -3.05 10.69 5.82
CA PHE A 29 -1.64 10.53 6.13
C PHE A 29 -1.23 9.09 5.84
N HIS A 30 -0.18 8.91 5.04
CA HIS A 30 0.37 7.58 4.73
C HIS A 30 1.79 7.45 5.25
N THR A 31 2.09 6.29 5.87
CA THR A 31 3.45 5.90 6.26
C THR A 31 3.62 4.38 6.18
N SER A 32 4.84 3.89 6.38
CA SER A 32 5.14 2.47 6.23
C SER A 32 6.05 1.92 7.32
N GLY A 33 6.13 0.58 7.37
CA GLY A 33 7.03 -0.13 8.27
C GLY A 33 8.50 0.20 8.08
N ILE A 34 8.92 0.65 6.89
CA ILE A 34 10.29 1.13 6.68
C ILE A 34 10.59 2.31 7.61
N THR A 35 9.68 3.28 7.69
CA THR A 35 9.83 4.44 8.60
C THR A 35 10.02 4.01 10.05
N LEU A 36 9.18 3.08 10.51
CA LEU A 36 9.25 2.56 11.88
C LEU A 36 10.54 1.76 12.16
N ALA A 37 11.13 1.18 11.12
CA ALA A 37 12.31 0.33 11.22
C ALA A 37 13.64 1.08 11.17
N LEU A 38 13.66 2.38 10.80
CA LEU A 38 14.89 3.13 10.54
C LEU A 38 15.77 3.27 11.79
N ASN A 39 15.22 3.82 12.85
CA ASN A 39 15.88 3.96 14.16
C ASN A 39 14.85 4.28 15.25
N PRO A 40 15.20 4.18 16.54
CA PRO A 40 14.27 4.44 17.65
C PRO A 40 13.67 5.85 17.64
N GLN A 41 14.44 6.89 17.31
CA GLN A 41 13.95 8.28 17.27
C GLN A 41 12.88 8.47 16.21
N VAL A 42 13.14 8.08 14.95
CA VAL A 42 12.19 8.19 13.85
C VAL A 42 10.95 7.33 14.10
N ARG A 43 11.13 6.15 14.72
CA ARG A 43 10.03 5.29 15.14
C ARG A 43 9.06 6.01 16.07
N GLU A 44 9.54 6.58 17.15
CA GLU A 44 8.67 7.27 18.11
C GLU A 44 8.07 8.55 17.50
N THR A 45 8.82 9.28 16.68
CA THR A 45 8.30 10.41 15.91
C THR A 45 7.15 9.97 14.99
N ALA A 46 7.31 8.88 14.24
CA ALA A 46 6.27 8.39 13.33
C ALA A 46 5.02 7.88 14.09
N ILE A 47 5.21 7.20 15.23
CA ILE A 47 4.09 6.75 16.08
C ILE A 47 3.31 7.96 16.61
N GLU A 48 4.01 8.99 17.05
CA GLU A 48 3.37 10.20 17.54
C GLU A 48 2.64 10.95 16.41
N MET A 49 3.24 11.05 15.21
CA MET A 49 2.57 11.61 14.02
C MET A 49 1.27 10.86 13.72
N ILE A 50 1.29 9.52 13.69
CA ILE A 50 0.11 8.67 13.46
C ILE A 50 -1.01 9.04 14.45
N LYS A 51 -0.68 9.16 15.74
CA LYS A 51 -1.66 9.51 16.78
C LYS A 51 -2.23 10.91 16.59
N ARG A 52 -1.39 11.90 16.25
CA ARG A 52 -1.84 13.28 16.02
C ARG A 52 -2.71 13.40 14.78
N PHE A 53 -2.34 12.78 13.66
CA PHE A 53 -3.19 12.74 12.47
C PHE A 53 -4.54 12.11 12.78
N LYS A 54 -4.55 10.97 13.50
CA LYS A 54 -5.80 10.31 13.90
C LYS A 54 -6.65 11.19 14.82
N ALA A 55 -6.04 11.85 15.80
CA ALA A 55 -6.74 12.77 16.71
C ALA A 55 -7.31 13.99 16.00
N ALA A 56 -6.67 14.45 14.93
CA ALA A 56 -7.16 15.54 14.08
C ALA A 56 -8.27 15.12 13.09
N GLY A 57 -8.67 13.85 13.08
CA GLY A 57 -9.70 13.32 12.16
C GLY A 57 -9.20 13.01 10.76
N THR A 58 -7.90 13.05 10.52
CA THR A 58 -7.26 12.65 9.28
C THR A 58 -7.24 11.12 9.17
N LEU A 59 -7.58 10.57 7.99
CA LEU A 59 -7.44 9.14 7.74
C LEU A 59 -5.97 8.73 7.81
N VAL A 60 -5.70 7.63 8.51
CA VAL A 60 -4.36 7.07 8.63
C VAL A 60 -4.25 5.81 7.77
N SER A 61 -3.34 5.84 6.81
CA SER A 61 -2.99 4.72 5.95
C SER A 61 -1.60 4.18 6.31
N PHE A 62 -1.49 2.87 6.39
CA PHE A 62 -0.23 2.21 6.74
C PHE A 62 0.05 1.00 5.85
N ASP A 63 1.29 0.91 5.33
CA ASP A 63 1.81 -0.28 4.66
C ASP A 63 2.86 -0.97 5.54
N VAL A 64 2.69 -2.26 5.78
CA VAL A 64 3.65 -3.04 6.56
C VAL A 64 5.05 -3.00 5.94
N ASN A 65 5.16 -3.04 4.64
CA ASN A 65 6.41 -2.87 3.86
C ASN A 65 7.65 -3.50 4.53
N PHE A 66 7.51 -4.76 4.95
CA PHE A 66 8.51 -5.46 5.75
C PHE A 66 9.86 -5.56 5.03
N ARG A 67 10.92 -5.28 5.77
CA ARG A 67 12.31 -5.39 5.31
C ARG A 67 13.15 -6.14 6.33
N GLY A 68 13.43 -7.41 6.06
CA GLY A 68 14.20 -8.29 6.97
C GLY A 68 15.64 -7.85 7.24
N ASN A 69 16.18 -6.88 6.48
CA ASN A 69 17.48 -6.27 6.75
C ASN A 69 17.41 -5.07 7.71
N LEU A 70 16.23 -4.64 8.12
CA LEU A 70 16.05 -3.54 9.09
C LEU A 70 15.62 -4.05 10.47
N TRP A 71 14.81 -5.08 10.52
CA TRP A 71 14.28 -5.67 11.76
C TRP A 71 13.81 -7.11 11.55
N THR A 72 13.61 -7.82 12.64
CA THR A 72 13.01 -9.16 12.64
C THR A 72 11.48 -9.09 12.52
N GLY A 73 10.84 -10.20 12.15
CA GLY A 73 9.39 -10.28 12.12
C GLY A 73 8.74 -10.02 13.49
N ALA A 74 9.38 -10.45 14.59
CA ALA A 74 8.90 -10.21 15.95
C ALA A 74 8.96 -8.73 16.34
N GLU A 75 10.07 -8.04 16.05
CA GLU A 75 10.22 -6.59 16.27
C GLU A 75 9.22 -5.80 15.43
N ALA A 76 9.03 -6.19 14.18
CA ALA A 76 8.05 -5.57 13.30
C ALA A 76 6.64 -5.71 13.86
N LYS A 77 6.24 -6.92 14.29
CA LYS A 77 4.94 -7.20 14.90
C LYS A 77 4.70 -6.31 16.11
N GLU A 78 5.60 -6.38 17.11
CA GLU A 78 5.49 -5.62 18.35
C GLU A 78 5.33 -4.11 18.08
N CYS A 79 6.13 -3.57 17.16
CA CYS A 79 6.07 -2.15 16.82
C CYS A 79 4.79 -1.77 16.07
N ILE A 80 4.37 -2.58 15.07
CA ILE A 80 3.21 -2.29 14.25
C ILE A 80 1.92 -2.43 15.08
N GLU A 81 1.81 -3.41 15.96
CA GLU A 81 0.65 -3.57 16.85
C GLU A 81 0.41 -2.32 17.74
N ARG A 82 1.44 -1.54 18.05
CA ARG A 82 1.29 -0.26 18.76
C ARG A 82 0.53 0.80 17.97
N ILE A 83 0.54 0.74 16.65
CA ILE A 83 -0.09 1.73 15.77
C ILE A 83 -1.42 1.27 15.17
N LEU A 84 -1.67 -0.04 15.06
CA LEU A 84 -2.90 -0.57 14.46
C LEU A 84 -4.20 0.00 15.06
N PRO A 85 -4.28 0.36 16.36
CA PRO A 85 -5.45 1.05 16.92
C PRO A 85 -5.77 2.43 16.31
N TYR A 86 -4.82 3.01 15.55
CA TYR A 86 -4.95 4.33 14.95
C TYR A 86 -5.04 4.28 13.42
N VAL A 87 -4.93 3.09 12.80
CA VAL A 87 -4.91 2.89 11.35
C VAL A 87 -6.32 2.67 10.82
N ASP A 88 -6.68 3.41 9.76
CA ASP A 88 -7.96 3.26 9.04
C ASP A 88 -7.83 2.36 7.81
N ILE A 89 -6.70 2.49 7.07
CA ILE A 89 -6.44 1.76 5.83
C ILE A 89 -5.13 1.00 5.99
N PHE A 90 -5.20 -0.32 5.91
CA PHE A 90 -4.06 -1.20 6.17
C PHE A 90 -3.67 -2.00 4.95
N PHE A 91 -2.43 -1.82 4.49
CA PHE A 91 -1.85 -2.54 3.37
C PHE A 91 -0.82 -3.55 3.84
N TYR A 92 -0.85 -4.75 3.26
CA TYR A 92 0.17 -5.77 3.48
C TYR A 92 0.31 -6.71 2.27
N SER A 93 1.41 -7.48 2.21
CA SER A 93 1.52 -8.62 1.31
C SER A 93 1.20 -9.92 2.05
N GLU A 94 0.79 -10.95 1.32
CA GLU A 94 0.52 -12.27 1.91
C GLU A 94 1.72 -12.81 2.71
N ASP A 95 2.93 -12.65 2.18
CA ASP A 95 4.16 -13.05 2.87
C ASP A 95 4.34 -12.29 4.19
N THR A 96 4.00 -11.01 4.23
CA THR A 96 4.10 -10.20 5.45
C THR A 96 3.12 -10.65 6.51
N ALA A 97 1.88 -10.96 6.15
CA ALA A 97 0.89 -11.48 7.12
C ALA A 97 1.37 -12.77 7.77
N ARG A 98 1.98 -13.65 6.99
CA ARG A 98 2.54 -14.93 7.47
C ARG A 98 3.81 -14.74 8.31
N LEU A 99 4.77 -13.97 7.82
CA LEU A 99 6.11 -13.87 8.41
C LEU A 99 6.17 -12.91 9.61
N THR A 100 5.36 -11.85 9.59
CA THR A 100 5.36 -10.83 10.64
C THR A 100 4.28 -11.10 11.68
N PHE A 101 3.02 -11.29 11.24
CA PHE A 101 1.89 -11.45 12.18
C PHE A 101 1.55 -12.90 12.50
N LEU A 102 2.21 -13.87 11.87
CA LEU A 102 1.99 -15.30 12.04
C LEU A 102 0.53 -15.72 11.80
N LYS A 103 -0.20 -14.94 11.00
CA LYS A 103 -1.59 -15.25 10.66
C LYS A 103 -1.65 -16.43 9.70
N THR A 104 -2.57 -17.34 9.99
CA THR A 104 -2.87 -18.53 9.18
C THR A 104 -4.22 -18.38 8.50
N GLY A 105 -4.54 -19.31 7.60
CA GLY A 105 -5.79 -19.29 6.84
C GLY A 105 -5.67 -18.61 5.47
N THR A 106 -6.80 -18.44 4.80
CA THR A 106 -6.92 -17.79 3.50
C THR A 106 -6.64 -16.28 3.59
N ALA A 107 -6.39 -15.63 2.45
CA ALA A 107 -6.21 -14.17 2.40
C ALA A 107 -7.40 -13.45 3.02
N ARG A 108 -8.63 -13.85 2.68
CA ARG A 108 -9.87 -13.24 3.17
C ARG A 108 -10.04 -13.40 4.69
N GLU A 109 -9.73 -14.57 5.24
CA GLU A 109 -9.75 -14.80 6.70
C GLU A 109 -8.75 -13.92 7.45
N LYS A 110 -7.54 -13.77 6.90
CA LYS A 110 -6.52 -12.87 7.48
C LYS A 110 -6.97 -11.41 7.47
N MET A 111 -7.55 -10.93 6.36
CA MET A 111 -8.07 -9.56 6.23
C MET A 111 -9.16 -9.28 7.27
N LYS A 112 -10.14 -10.17 7.36
CA LYS A 112 -11.24 -10.08 8.33
C LYS A 112 -10.72 -10.11 9.77
N SER A 113 -9.75 -10.96 10.07
CA SER A 113 -9.11 -11.04 11.39
C SER A 113 -8.45 -9.71 11.80
N PHE A 114 -7.75 -9.00 10.89
CA PHE A 114 -7.20 -7.69 11.19
C PHE A 114 -8.29 -6.66 11.54
N ALA A 115 -9.36 -6.62 10.76
CA ALA A 115 -10.48 -5.70 11.01
C ALA A 115 -11.30 -6.05 12.26
N GLN A 116 -11.28 -7.32 12.71
CA GLN A 116 -11.92 -7.73 13.97
C GLN A 116 -11.06 -7.41 15.20
N GLU A 117 -9.74 -7.47 15.06
CA GLU A 117 -8.80 -7.21 16.16
C GLU A 117 -8.54 -5.72 16.37
N TYR A 118 -8.63 -4.91 15.30
CA TYR A 118 -8.32 -3.49 15.31
C TYR A 118 -9.40 -2.67 14.59
N PRO A 119 -9.56 -1.38 14.88
CA PRO A 119 -10.59 -0.52 14.26
C PRO A 119 -10.23 -0.11 12.82
N ILE A 120 -9.75 -1.07 12.03
CA ILE A 120 -9.35 -0.86 10.65
C ILE A 120 -10.59 -0.94 9.75
N SER A 121 -10.85 0.13 9.00
CA SER A 121 -11.99 0.22 8.10
C SER A 121 -11.75 -0.52 6.78
N ILE A 122 -10.53 -0.46 6.25
CA ILE A 122 -10.16 -1.06 4.97
C ILE A 122 -8.85 -1.83 5.12
N VAL A 123 -8.88 -3.10 4.69
CA VAL A 123 -7.69 -3.95 4.64
C VAL A 123 -7.41 -4.33 3.19
N ALA A 124 -6.18 -4.15 2.73
CA ALA A 124 -5.77 -4.48 1.36
C ALA A 124 -4.58 -5.45 1.34
N ALA A 125 -4.70 -6.50 0.55
CA ALA A 125 -3.65 -7.48 0.34
C ALA A 125 -3.27 -7.58 -1.13
N THR A 126 -1.99 -7.44 -1.44
CA THR A 126 -1.47 -7.62 -2.79
C THR A 126 -1.08 -9.08 -3.03
N GLN A 127 -1.33 -9.54 -4.24
CA GLN A 127 -0.95 -10.86 -4.74
C GLN A 127 -0.07 -10.71 -5.98
N ARG A 128 1.08 -11.36 -5.96
CA ARG A 128 2.00 -11.37 -7.08
C ARG A 128 2.46 -12.79 -7.39
N ILE A 129 2.34 -13.19 -8.65
CA ILE A 129 2.88 -14.44 -9.18
C ILE A 129 4.10 -14.09 -10.05
N VAL A 130 5.25 -14.66 -9.71
CA VAL A 130 6.49 -14.50 -10.48
C VAL A 130 6.65 -15.69 -11.41
N HIS A 131 6.41 -15.50 -12.71
CA HIS A 131 6.61 -16.54 -13.73
C HIS A 131 8.08 -16.61 -14.15
N SER A 132 8.73 -15.46 -14.24
CA SER A 132 10.16 -15.29 -14.46
C SER A 132 10.62 -13.94 -13.92
N PRO A 133 11.93 -13.64 -13.86
CA PRO A 133 12.41 -12.32 -13.45
C PRO A 133 11.83 -11.16 -14.27
N LYS A 134 11.38 -11.43 -15.51
CA LYS A 134 10.83 -10.43 -16.44
C LYS A 134 9.34 -10.60 -16.72
N ARG A 135 8.63 -11.50 -16.04
CA ARG A 135 7.21 -11.77 -16.30
C ARG A 135 6.45 -12.05 -15.01
N HIS A 136 5.56 -11.18 -14.66
CA HIS A 136 4.76 -11.28 -13.45
C HIS A 136 3.26 -11.19 -13.75
N THR A 137 2.45 -11.71 -12.82
CA THR A 137 1.03 -11.42 -12.70
C THR A 137 0.83 -10.65 -11.40
N PHE A 138 0.02 -9.61 -11.43
CA PHE A 138 -0.29 -8.77 -10.27
C PHE A 138 -1.79 -8.55 -10.11
N GLY A 139 -2.26 -8.62 -8.88
CA GLY A 139 -3.62 -8.32 -8.47
C GLY A 139 -3.67 -8.00 -6.99
N SER A 140 -4.84 -7.60 -6.51
CA SER A 140 -5.08 -7.33 -5.10
C SER A 140 -6.49 -7.68 -4.70
N VAL A 141 -6.70 -7.86 -3.41
CA VAL A 141 -8.01 -7.96 -2.76
C VAL A 141 -8.11 -6.85 -1.73
N MET A 142 -9.25 -6.19 -1.65
CA MET A 142 -9.56 -5.19 -0.64
C MET A 142 -10.80 -5.61 0.13
N TYR A 143 -10.77 -5.46 1.44
CA TYR A 143 -11.87 -5.76 2.35
C TYR A 143 -12.39 -4.48 2.99
N ASP A 144 -13.69 -4.23 2.85
CA ASP A 144 -14.42 -3.17 3.54
C ASP A 144 -15.06 -3.76 4.79
N ALA A 145 -14.57 -3.39 5.96
CA ALA A 145 -15.06 -3.91 7.24
C ALA A 145 -16.47 -3.45 7.58
N ALA A 146 -16.88 -2.25 7.13
CA ALA A 146 -18.21 -1.71 7.40
C ALA A 146 -19.31 -2.43 6.60
N ARG A 147 -18.98 -2.92 5.38
CA ARG A 147 -19.87 -3.67 4.52
C ARG A 147 -19.74 -5.17 4.67
N ASP A 148 -18.67 -5.65 5.28
CA ASP A 148 -18.24 -7.07 5.29
C ASP A 148 -18.09 -7.64 3.88
N GLU A 149 -17.53 -6.86 2.94
CA GLU A 149 -17.42 -7.17 1.53
C GLU A 149 -15.95 -7.19 1.05
N TYR A 150 -15.69 -8.04 0.04
CA TYR A 150 -14.39 -8.16 -0.60
C TYR A 150 -14.47 -7.66 -2.04
N TYR A 151 -13.50 -6.85 -2.44
CA TYR A 151 -13.38 -6.27 -3.78
C TYR A 151 -12.09 -6.78 -4.42
N GLU A 152 -12.22 -7.32 -5.62
CA GLU A 152 -11.13 -7.83 -6.44
C GLU A 152 -11.52 -7.70 -7.91
N GLU A 153 -10.55 -7.72 -8.79
CA GLU A 153 -10.74 -7.77 -10.24
C GLU A 153 -9.86 -8.85 -10.86
N GLU A 154 -10.05 -9.14 -12.15
CA GLU A 154 -9.12 -9.99 -12.89
C GLU A 154 -7.70 -9.43 -12.78
N PRO A 155 -6.70 -10.27 -12.42
CA PRO A 155 -5.33 -9.78 -12.25
C PRO A 155 -4.72 -9.38 -13.60
N TYR A 156 -3.84 -8.41 -13.58
CA TYR A 156 -2.98 -8.07 -14.71
C TYR A 156 -1.98 -9.19 -14.94
N ARG A 157 -2.18 -9.95 -16.01
CA ARG A 157 -1.38 -11.14 -16.34
C ARG A 157 -0.23 -10.79 -17.26
N ASP A 158 0.83 -11.58 -17.18
CA ASP A 158 1.96 -11.53 -18.10
C ASP A 158 2.62 -10.14 -18.26
N ILE A 159 2.62 -9.35 -17.20
CA ILE A 159 3.28 -8.04 -17.18
C ILE A 159 4.76 -8.23 -17.52
N GLU A 160 5.24 -7.56 -18.56
CA GLU A 160 6.66 -7.53 -18.91
C GLU A 160 7.40 -6.56 -17.98
N VAL A 161 8.20 -7.12 -17.07
CA VAL A 161 8.85 -6.36 -16.01
C VAL A 161 10.16 -5.76 -16.50
N VAL A 162 10.21 -4.44 -16.59
CA VAL A 162 11.44 -3.66 -16.79
C VAL A 162 12.09 -3.38 -15.44
N ASP A 163 11.33 -2.84 -14.49
CA ASP A 163 11.78 -2.62 -13.11
C ASP A 163 10.60 -2.75 -12.14
N ARG A 164 10.76 -3.58 -11.13
CA ARG A 164 9.72 -3.82 -10.11
C ARG A 164 9.80 -2.89 -8.90
N ILE A 165 10.88 -2.11 -8.77
CA ILE A 165 11.07 -1.21 -7.62
C ILE A 165 9.98 -0.15 -7.62
N GLY A 166 9.39 0.14 -6.46
CA GLY A 166 8.28 1.08 -6.34
C GLY A 166 6.91 0.55 -6.80
N SER A 167 6.79 -0.71 -7.30
CA SER A 167 5.50 -1.24 -7.75
C SER A 167 4.47 -1.39 -6.62
N GLY A 168 4.92 -1.67 -5.40
CA GLY A 168 4.07 -1.68 -4.21
C GLY A 168 3.60 -0.29 -3.83
N ASP A 169 4.51 0.68 -3.83
CA ASP A 169 4.20 2.08 -3.53
C ASP A 169 3.27 2.67 -4.61
N ALA A 170 3.46 2.29 -5.88
CA ALA A 170 2.56 2.64 -6.99
C ALA A 170 1.16 2.04 -6.79
N TYR A 171 1.05 0.78 -6.36
CA TYR A 171 -0.23 0.19 -5.98
C TYR A 171 -0.94 1.00 -4.91
N ILE A 172 -0.25 1.32 -3.83
CA ILE A 172 -0.82 2.07 -2.70
C ILE A 172 -1.28 3.46 -3.17
N SER A 173 -0.47 4.16 -3.96
CA SER A 173 -0.83 5.48 -4.47
C SER A 173 -2.09 5.46 -5.34
N GLY A 174 -2.19 4.49 -6.25
CA GLY A 174 -3.40 4.29 -7.06
C GLY A 174 -4.61 3.91 -6.22
N ALA A 175 -4.45 3.00 -5.25
CA ALA A 175 -5.53 2.58 -4.35
C ALA A 175 -6.03 3.73 -3.46
N LEU A 176 -5.13 4.52 -2.87
CA LEU A 176 -5.49 5.71 -2.09
C LEU A 176 -6.16 6.77 -2.96
N TYR A 177 -5.68 6.99 -4.20
CA TYR A 177 -6.36 7.87 -5.16
C TYR A 177 -7.79 7.39 -5.42
N GLY A 178 -7.97 6.10 -5.73
CA GLY A 178 -9.29 5.50 -5.96
C GLY A 178 -10.24 5.71 -4.79
N LEU A 179 -9.81 5.42 -3.56
CA LEU A 179 -10.60 5.62 -2.34
C LEU A 179 -10.96 7.10 -2.12
N LEU A 180 -9.96 7.98 -2.14
CA LEU A 180 -10.15 9.39 -1.77
C LEU A 180 -10.94 10.18 -2.83
N SER A 181 -10.83 9.84 -4.11
CA SER A 181 -11.55 10.50 -5.20
C SER A 181 -12.99 10.02 -5.35
N SER A 182 -13.30 8.80 -4.91
CA SER A 182 -14.63 8.18 -5.06
C SER A 182 -15.49 8.19 -3.79
N GLY A 183 -14.98 8.76 -2.69
CA GLY A 183 -15.70 8.73 -1.41
C GLY A 183 -15.67 7.38 -0.71
N GLY A 184 -14.61 6.59 -0.92
CA GLY A 184 -14.37 5.31 -0.22
C GLY A 184 -14.78 4.08 -1.02
N ASP A 185 -14.95 4.17 -2.34
CA ASP A 185 -15.27 3.02 -3.20
C ASP A 185 -14.06 2.07 -3.34
N CYS A 186 -14.12 0.91 -2.69
CA CYS A 186 -13.07 -0.11 -2.72
C CYS A 186 -12.91 -0.74 -4.11
N ALA A 187 -13.94 -0.81 -4.94
CA ALA A 187 -13.80 -1.30 -6.31
C ALA A 187 -12.91 -0.36 -7.13
N LYS A 188 -13.13 0.96 -7.00
CA LYS A 188 -12.25 1.98 -7.62
C LYS A 188 -10.82 1.90 -7.10
N ALA A 189 -10.65 1.68 -5.82
CA ALA A 189 -9.32 1.53 -5.23
C ALA A 189 -8.55 0.33 -5.81
N VAL A 190 -9.22 -0.82 -5.98
CA VAL A 190 -8.64 -2.00 -6.61
C VAL A 190 -8.25 -1.72 -8.07
N GLU A 191 -9.14 -1.10 -8.86
CA GLU A 191 -8.90 -0.76 -10.26
C GLU A 191 -7.67 0.14 -10.42
N TYR A 192 -7.65 1.28 -9.74
CA TYR A 192 -6.53 2.22 -9.84
C TYR A 192 -5.23 1.66 -9.27
N GLY A 193 -5.30 0.96 -8.14
CA GLY A 193 -4.14 0.34 -7.52
C GLY A 193 -3.47 -0.70 -8.42
N ASN A 194 -4.25 -1.64 -8.93
CA ASN A 194 -3.73 -2.70 -9.79
C ASN A 194 -3.17 -2.14 -11.10
N ALA A 195 -3.88 -1.23 -11.76
CA ALA A 195 -3.43 -0.60 -13.00
C ALA A 195 -2.12 0.16 -12.81
N THR A 196 -2.03 1.00 -11.77
CA THR A 196 -0.84 1.80 -11.49
C THR A 196 0.37 0.92 -11.18
N SER A 197 0.18 -0.17 -10.41
CA SER A 197 1.23 -1.15 -10.15
C SER A 197 1.66 -1.89 -11.42
N ALA A 198 0.71 -2.32 -12.26
CA ALA A 198 1.01 -3.01 -13.49
C ALA A 198 1.85 -2.13 -14.44
N VAL A 199 1.44 -0.88 -14.66
CA VAL A 199 2.17 0.10 -15.47
C VAL A 199 3.55 0.39 -14.89
N LYS A 200 3.67 0.59 -13.56
CA LYS A 200 4.96 0.85 -12.91
C LYS A 200 5.99 -0.27 -13.18
N ASN A 201 5.57 -1.51 -13.23
CA ASN A 201 6.49 -2.61 -13.53
C ASN A 201 7.14 -2.50 -14.93
N THR A 202 6.51 -1.79 -15.88
CA THR A 202 7.01 -1.58 -17.25
C THR A 202 7.89 -0.33 -17.40
N ILE A 203 8.09 0.43 -16.33
CA ILE A 203 8.81 1.70 -16.31
C ILE A 203 10.09 1.55 -15.47
N PRO A 204 11.26 2.02 -15.94
CA PRO A 204 12.49 1.99 -15.14
C PRO A 204 12.42 3.02 -13.99
N GLY A 205 13.14 2.71 -12.90
CA GLY A 205 13.17 3.55 -11.69
C GLY A 205 12.05 3.21 -10.70
N ASP A 206 11.94 3.96 -9.63
CA ASP A 206 11.03 3.68 -8.51
C ASP A 206 9.72 4.47 -8.56
N LEU A 207 9.63 5.51 -9.40
CA LEU A 207 8.45 6.35 -9.54
C LEU A 207 7.59 5.92 -10.73
N PRO A 208 6.25 5.85 -10.58
CA PRO A 208 5.35 5.76 -11.72
C PRO A 208 5.34 7.11 -12.44
N SER A 209 5.75 7.14 -13.71
CA SER A 209 5.73 8.34 -14.54
C SER A 209 4.46 8.49 -15.40
N SER A 210 3.48 7.62 -15.18
CA SER A 210 2.17 7.68 -15.84
C SER A 210 1.27 8.75 -15.23
N ASN A 211 0.47 9.37 -16.08
CA ASN A 211 -0.59 10.30 -15.66
C ASN A 211 -1.94 9.59 -15.48
N LEU A 212 -2.94 10.33 -14.99
CA LEU A 212 -4.25 9.77 -14.69
C LEU A 212 -4.96 9.23 -15.95
N GLU A 213 -4.90 9.95 -17.08
CA GLU A 213 -5.55 9.56 -18.33
C GLU A 213 -4.98 8.24 -18.88
N GLU A 214 -3.67 8.04 -18.77
CA GLU A 214 -3.01 6.78 -19.12
C GLU A 214 -3.50 5.64 -18.25
N ILE A 215 -3.59 5.83 -16.94
CA ILE A 215 -4.09 4.81 -16.00
C ILE A 215 -5.56 4.48 -16.29
N GLU A 216 -6.41 5.47 -16.54
CA GLU A 216 -7.82 5.25 -16.90
C GLU A 216 -7.96 4.50 -18.23
N THR A 217 -7.08 4.77 -19.19
CA THR A 217 -7.05 4.06 -20.47
C THR A 217 -6.69 2.58 -20.26
N ILE A 218 -5.72 2.29 -19.40
CA ILE A 218 -5.32 0.92 -19.04
C ILE A 218 -6.47 0.20 -18.34
N ILE A 219 -7.15 0.84 -17.38
CA ILE A 219 -8.32 0.28 -16.69
C ILE A 219 -9.43 -0.07 -17.70
N LYS A 220 -9.75 0.83 -18.63
CA LYS A 220 -10.76 0.59 -19.67
C LYS A 220 -10.36 -0.58 -20.58
N ALA A 221 -9.11 -0.63 -21.02
CA ALA A 221 -8.59 -1.72 -21.83
C ALA A 221 -8.64 -3.06 -21.10
N HIS A 222 -8.28 -3.09 -19.82
CA HIS A 222 -8.31 -4.30 -18.99
C HIS A 222 -9.72 -4.87 -18.81
N LYS A 223 -10.73 -4.02 -18.70
CA LYS A 223 -12.16 -4.41 -18.60
C LYS A 223 -12.79 -4.82 -19.93
N SER A 224 -12.20 -4.44 -21.06
CA SER A 224 -12.74 -4.75 -22.38
C SER A 224 -12.42 -6.21 -22.73
N THR A 225 -13.45 -7.03 -22.96
CA THR A 225 -13.32 -8.46 -23.32
C THR A 225 -13.20 -8.71 -24.83
N GLY A 226 -13.02 -7.66 -25.64
CA GLY A 226 -12.94 -7.73 -27.10
C GLY A 226 -11.50 -7.72 -27.62
N PRO A 227 -11.25 -8.23 -28.87
CA PRO A 227 -9.94 -8.08 -29.50
C PRO A 227 -9.63 -6.59 -29.66
N GLN A 228 -8.53 -6.14 -29.05
CA GLN A 228 -8.03 -4.79 -29.28
C GLN A 228 -7.63 -4.68 -30.75
N LEU A 229 -8.32 -3.83 -31.50
CA LEU A 229 -7.91 -3.48 -32.86
C LEU A 229 -6.61 -2.68 -32.77
N GLU A 230 -5.49 -3.30 -33.17
CA GLU A 230 -4.17 -2.65 -33.25
C GLU A 230 -4.12 -1.37 -34.14
N MET A 231 -5.21 -1.05 -34.81
CA MET A 231 -5.29 0.00 -35.84
C MET A 231 -6.23 1.16 -35.48
N ALA A 232 -6.42 1.49 -34.19
CA ALA A 232 -7.03 2.74 -33.78
C ALA A 232 -5.93 3.78 -33.46
N ARG A 233 -5.19 4.21 -34.49
CA ARG A 233 -4.30 5.36 -34.42
C ARG A 233 -4.94 6.55 -35.16
#